data_59a10843978251ab7d5f519bf29b16ac
#
_entry.id   59a10843978251ab7d5f519bf29b16ac
#
_cell.length_a   1.000
_cell.length_b   1.000
_cell.length_c   1.000
_cell.angle_alpha   90.00
_cell.angle_beta   90.00
_cell.angle_gamma   90.00
#
_symmetry.space_group_name_H-M   'P 1'
#
loop_
_entity.id
_entity.type
_entity.pdbx_description
1 polymer ?
#
loop_
_entity_poly.entity_id
_entity_poly.type
_entity_poly.pdbx_seq_one_letter_code
_entity_poly.pdbx_strand_id
1 'polypeptide(L)'
;MTRLSSAFSKPHAALVTFITAGDGDTAANLDALVAGGADVIELGMPFTDPMADGPAIQEANIRSLGAGTTTADIFAIAAAFRARHPDTPLVLMGYANPMTIRGGEWFASECNKAGVDGVICVDIPPEEDAELGPVLRAAGIDLIRLATPTTDKARLPAVLDGASGFLYYVSVAGITGLQQAAQTSIDEAVARLKSYTDLPVAVGFGVRTPEQAANIAQVADGVVVGSALVELVARHGSNAAGALQNYVASLKHAIVAARKA
;
A
#
# COMPACT_ATOMS: atom_id res chain seq x y z
N MET A 1 17.94 5.24 9.52
CA MET A 1 17.21 4.40 8.56
C MET A 1 15.76 4.34 9.02
N THR A 2 14.80 4.72 8.18
CA THR A 2 13.36 4.64 8.53
C THR A 2 12.89 3.18 8.47
N ARG A 3 11.70 2.87 9.05
CA ARG A 3 11.13 1.52 8.95
C ARG A 3 10.87 1.14 7.49
N LEU A 4 10.34 2.07 6.67
CA LEU A 4 10.14 1.84 5.23
C LEU A 4 11.44 1.54 4.52
N SER A 5 12.50 2.34 4.71
CA SER A 5 13.79 2.07 4.07
C SER A 5 14.38 0.72 4.51
N SER A 6 14.17 0.30 5.76
CA SER A 6 14.60 -1.02 6.25
C SER A 6 13.86 -2.16 5.56
N ALA A 7 12.54 -2.01 5.30
CA ALA A 7 11.76 -3.03 4.62
C ALA A 7 12.22 -3.26 3.18
N PHE A 8 12.61 -2.19 2.47
CA PHE A 8 13.09 -2.26 1.08
C PHE A 8 14.61 -2.55 0.96
N SER A 9 15.36 -2.58 2.07
CA SER A 9 16.79 -2.92 2.06
C SER A 9 17.07 -4.43 2.15
N LYS A 10 16.05 -5.26 2.21
CA LYS A 10 16.17 -6.72 2.30
C LYS A 10 16.65 -7.33 0.98
N PRO A 11 17.27 -8.53 0.99
CA PRO A 11 17.78 -9.18 -0.22
C PRO A 11 16.68 -9.69 -1.18
N HIS A 12 15.44 -9.53 -0.84
CA HIS A 12 14.25 -9.88 -1.64
C HIS A 12 13.34 -8.66 -1.81
N ALA A 13 12.43 -8.69 -2.77
CA ALA A 13 11.41 -7.65 -2.91
C ALA A 13 10.51 -7.60 -1.67
N ALA A 14 10.15 -6.39 -1.23
CA ALA A 14 9.25 -6.20 -0.09
C ALA A 14 7.84 -6.68 -0.45
N LEU A 15 7.19 -7.43 0.44
CA LEU A 15 5.77 -7.75 0.32
C LEU A 15 4.97 -6.67 1.06
N VAL A 16 4.24 -5.87 0.31
CA VAL A 16 3.34 -4.82 0.80
C VAL A 16 1.91 -5.36 0.77
N THR A 17 1.21 -5.30 1.89
CA THR A 17 -0.13 -5.89 2.02
C THR A 17 -1.14 -4.83 2.42
N PHE A 18 -2.28 -4.77 1.71
CA PHE A 18 -3.35 -3.80 1.95
C PHE A 18 -4.59 -4.50 2.52
N ILE A 19 -5.17 -3.90 3.57
CA ILE A 19 -6.53 -4.16 4.05
C ILE A 19 -7.23 -2.85 4.42
N THR A 20 -8.58 -2.85 4.42
CA THR A 20 -9.38 -1.68 4.83
C THR A 20 -9.54 -1.66 6.36
N ALA A 21 -9.27 -0.52 6.99
CA ALA A 21 -9.52 -0.32 8.41
C ALA A 21 -11.01 -0.49 8.74
N GLY A 22 -11.33 -1.17 9.84
CA GLY A 22 -12.71 -1.38 10.28
C GLY A 22 -13.48 -2.45 9.49
N ASP A 23 -12.86 -3.12 8.51
CA ASP A 23 -13.46 -4.25 7.80
C ASP A 23 -13.11 -5.56 8.55
N GLY A 24 -14.07 -6.11 9.28
CA GLY A 24 -13.89 -7.28 10.13
C GLY A 24 -13.02 -7.00 11.38
N ASP A 25 -12.37 -8.03 11.91
CA ASP A 25 -11.42 -7.87 13.02
C ASP A 25 -10.07 -7.34 12.50
N THR A 26 -9.99 -6.03 12.32
CA THR A 26 -8.79 -5.39 11.75
C THR A 26 -7.54 -5.68 12.59
N ALA A 27 -7.63 -5.74 13.91
CA ALA A 27 -6.47 -5.99 14.76
C ALA A 27 -5.89 -7.39 14.53
N ALA A 28 -6.73 -8.42 14.57
CA ALA A 28 -6.32 -9.80 14.29
C ALA A 28 -5.83 -9.97 12.84
N ASN A 29 -6.46 -9.27 11.89
CA ASN A 29 -6.07 -9.32 10.49
C ASN A 29 -4.67 -8.70 10.28
N LEU A 30 -4.37 -7.55 10.89
CA LEU A 30 -3.05 -6.92 10.83
C LEU A 30 -1.96 -7.83 11.43
N ASP A 31 -2.24 -8.43 12.59
CA ASP A 31 -1.30 -9.36 13.23
C ASP A 31 -1.04 -10.59 12.34
N ALA A 32 -2.08 -11.10 11.66
CA ALA A 32 -1.96 -12.21 10.72
C ALA A 32 -1.13 -11.86 9.47
N LEU A 33 -1.25 -10.64 8.93
CA LEU A 33 -0.43 -10.19 7.81
C LEU A 33 1.06 -10.18 8.18
N VAL A 34 1.39 -9.63 9.36
CA VAL A 34 2.78 -9.63 9.86
C VAL A 34 3.28 -11.03 10.11
N ALA A 35 2.50 -11.90 10.76
CA ALA A 35 2.84 -13.30 11.00
C ALA A 35 3.02 -14.10 9.69
N GLY A 36 2.30 -13.74 8.62
CA GLY A 36 2.46 -14.28 7.27
C GLY A 36 3.73 -13.78 6.55
N GLY A 37 4.40 -12.77 7.08
CA GLY A 37 5.65 -12.26 6.53
C GLY A 37 5.50 -11.00 5.66
N ALA A 38 4.44 -10.22 5.82
CA ALA A 38 4.35 -8.89 5.22
C ALA A 38 5.51 -8.02 5.69
N ASP A 39 6.14 -7.29 4.77
CA ASP A 39 7.23 -6.36 5.08
C ASP A 39 6.71 -4.96 5.34
N VAL A 40 5.59 -4.58 4.72
CA VAL A 40 4.92 -3.28 4.86
C VAL A 40 3.42 -3.53 4.93
N ILE A 41 2.75 -2.82 5.82
CA ILE A 41 1.29 -2.81 5.91
C ILE A 41 0.77 -1.51 5.31
N GLU A 42 -0.16 -1.61 4.37
CA GLU A 42 -1.02 -0.51 3.91
C GLU A 42 -2.40 -0.65 4.55
N LEU A 43 -2.77 0.33 5.36
CA LEU A 43 -4.07 0.40 6.00
C LEU A 43 -4.95 1.40 5.27
N GLY A 44 -5.96 0.89 4.57
CA GLY A 44 -6.92 1.69 3.82
C GLY A 44 -7.85 2.48 4.74
N MET A 45 -7.98 3.77 4.48
CA MET A 45 -8.96 4.65 5.12
C MET A 45 -10.28 4.56 4.34
N PRO A 46 -11.36 4.00 4.90
CA PRO A 46 -12.62 3.87 4.18
C PRO A 46 -13.19 5.24 3.80
N PHE A 47 -13.75 5.33 2.60
CA PHE A 47 -14.31 6.57 2.06
C PHE A 47 -15.62 6.30 1.31
N THR A 48 -16.52 7.27 1.28
CA THR A 48 -17.85 7.15 0.62
C THR A 48 -17.76 7.22 -0.89
N ASP A 49 -16.72 7.91 -1.42
CA ASP A 49 -16.58 8.23 -2.84
C ASP A 49 -15.25 7.72 -3.41
N PRO A 50 -14.96 6.39 -3.34
CA PRO A 50 -13.64 5.82 -3.60
C PRO A 50 -13.39 5.62 -5.11
N MET A 51 -13.24 6.70 -5.85
CA MET A 51 -13.15 6.74 -7.32
C MET A 51 -11.99 5.93 -7.91
N ALA A 52 -10.94 5.71 -7.15
CA ALA A 52 -9.75 4.96 -7.61
C ALA A 52 -9.75 3.49 -7.18
N ASP A 53 -10.71 3.07 -6.34
CA ASP A 53 -10.76 1.72 -5.80
C ASP A 53 -11.52 0.76 -6.71
N GLY A 54 -11.02 -0.47 -6.81
CA GLY A 54 -11.74 -1.57 -7.45
C GLY A 54 -12.91 -2.09 -6.59
N PRO A 55 -13.81 -2.90 -7.17
CA PRO A 55 -15.05 -3.34 -6.51
C PRO A 55 -14.84 -3.97 -5.12
N ALA A 56 -13.83 -4.82 -4.96
CA ALA A 56 -13.55 -5.48 -3.68
C ALA A 56 -13.25 -4.48 -2.55
N ILE A 57 -12.47 -3.42 -2.86
CA ILE A 57 -12.11 -2.38 -1.89
C ILE A 57 -13.32 -1.47 -1.63
N GLN A 58 -14.11 -1.14 -2.67
CA GLN A 58 -15.35 -0.37 -2.51
C GLN A 58 -16.33 -1.09 -1.56
N GLU A 59 -16.51 -2.40 -1.72
CA GLU A 59 -17.35 -3.20 -0.82
C GLU A 59 -16.80 -3.24 0.61
N ALA A 60 -15.48 -3.29 0.79
CA ALA A 60 -14.85 -3.19 2.11
C ALA A 60 -15.08 -1.83 2.76
N ASN A 61 -14.98 -0.74 1.98
CA ASN A 61 -15.30 0.61 2.46
C ASN A 61 -16.77 0.68 2.95
N ILE A 62 -17.71 0.11 2.20
CA ILE A 62 -19.14 0.05 2.60
C ILE A 62 -19.30 -0.72 3.92
N ARG A 63 -18.65 -1.89 4.08
CA ARG A 63 -18.72 -2.67 5.33
C ARG A 63 -18.15 -1.90 6.50
N SER A 64 -16.99 -1.29 6.32
CA SER A 64 -16.30 -0.52 7.36
C SER A 64 -17.10 0.70 7.79
N LEU A 65 -17.56 1.51 6.83
CA LEU A 65 -18.39 2.70 7.11
C LEU A 65 -19.75 2.30 7.72
N GLY A 66 -20.34 1.20 7.24
CA GLY A 66 -21.56 0.64 7.80
C GLY A 66 -21.41 0.16 9.26
N ALA A 67 -20.21 -0.25 9.65
CA ALA A 67 -19.86 -0.56 11.05
C ALA A 67 -19.57 0.69 11.89
N GLY A 68 -19.57 1.88 11.30
CA GLY A 68 -19.37 3.15 12.00
C GLY A 68 -17.90 3.57 12.14
N THR A 69 -16.99 2.99 11.37
CA THR A 69 -15.55 3.34 11.44
C THR A 69 -15.34 4.82 11.11
N THR A 70 -14.63 5.51 11.98
CA THR A 70 -14.27 6.92 11.85
C THR A 70 -12.76 7.10 11.65
N THR A 71 -12.34 8.30 11.24
CA THR A 71 -10.91 8.65 11.16
C THR A 71 -10.21 8.50 12.52
N ALA A 72 -10.90 8.77 13.63
CA ALA A 72 -10.34 8.57 14.97
C ALA A 72 -10.07 7.09 15.27
N ASP A 73 -10.97 6.20 14.84
CA ASP A 73 -10.80 4.75 15.01
C ASP A 73 -9.62 4.25 14.19
N ILE A 74 -9.39 4.79 12.98
CA ILE A 74 -8.25 4.43 12.13
C ILE A 74 -6.94 4.77 12.84
N PHE A 75 -6.81 5.95 13.45
CA PHE A 75 -5.63 6.30 14.22
C PHE A 75 -5.47 5.45 15.49
N ALA A 76 -6.57 5.09 16.15
CA ALA A 76 -6.52 4.16 17.28
C ALA A 76 -6.03 2.76 16.87
N ILE A 77 -6.51 2.25 15.73
CA ILE A 77 -6.05 0.99 15.13
C ILE A 77 -4.55 1.07 14.81
N ALA A 78 -4.11 2.16 14.18
CA ALA A 78 -2.70 2.37 13.83
C ALA A 78 -1.81 2.42 15.08
N ALA A 79 -2.21 3.15 16.12
CA ALA A 79 -1.47 3.22 17.39
C ALA A 79 -1.40 1.87 18.09
N ALA A 80 -2.51 1.13 18.14
CA ALA A 80 -2.55 -0.21 18.71
C ALA A 80 -1.69 -1.21 17.91
N PHE A 81 -1.67 -1.11 16.58
CA PHE A 81 -0.77 -1.88 15.72
C PHE A 81 0.69 -1.54 16.03
N ARG A 82 1.06 -0.27 16.08
CA ARG A 82 2.42 0.18 16.39
C ARG A 82 2.92 -0.34 17.72
N ALA A 83 2.07 -0.39 18.73
CA ALA A 83 2.43 -0.92 20.07
C ALA A 83 2.79 -2.41 20.03
N ARG A 84 2.14 -3.21 19.14
CA ARG A 84 2.41 -4.65 18.99
C ARG A 84 3.54 -4.94 17.99
N HIS A 85 3.68 -4.09 16.96
CA HIS A 85 4.64 -4.28 15.87
C HIS A 85 5.52 -3.03 15.70
N PRO A 86 6.50 -2.79 16.60
CA PRO A 86 7.29 -1.56 16.62
C PRO A 86 8.15 -1.37 15.37
N ASP A 87 8.54 -2.44 14.70
CA ASP A 87 9.48 -2.43 13.57
C ASP A 87 8.81 -2.57 12.20
N THR A 88 7.53 -2.97 12.14
CA THR A 88 6.82 -3.15 10.86
C THR A 88 6.31 -1.79 10.35
N PRO A 89 6.69 -1.35 9.13
CA PRO A 89 6.17 -0.12 8.54
C PRO A 89 4.66 -0.16 8.36
N LEU A 90 4.01 0.97 8.67
CA LEU A 90 2.58 1.20 8.49
C LEU A 90 2.36 2.42 7.62
N VAL A 91 1.67 2.24 6.50
CA VAL A 91 1.28 3.28 5.56
C VAL A 91 -0.23 3.44 5.60
N LEU A 92 -0.74 4.66 5.73
CA LEU A 92 -2.15 4.96 5.51
C LEU A 92 -2.39 5.26 4.03
N MET A 93 -3.41 4.64 3.44
CA MET A 93 -3.82 4.90 2.07
C MET A 93 -5.28 5.36 2.03
N GLY A 94 -5.55 6.46 1.35
CA GLY A 94 -6.90 7.00 1.26
C GLY A 94 -6.99 8.21 0.33
N TYR A 95 -8.00 9.03 0.58
CA TYR A 95 -8.41 10.14 -0.24
C TYR A 95 -8.17 11.48 0.46
N ALA A 96 -8.04 12.55 -0.32
CA ALA A 96 -7.74 13.89 0.16
C ALA A 96 -8.74 14.39 1.21
N ASN A 97 -10.03 14.21 0.96
CA ASN A 97 -11.07 14.76 1.82
C ASN A 97 -10.95 14.29 3.30
N PRO A 98 -10.88 12.98 3.63
CA PRO A 98 -10.67 12.55 5.01
C PRO A 98 -9.33 13.01 5.62
N MET A 99 -8.32 13.27 4.80
CA MET A 99 -6.99 13.68 5.25
C MET A 99 -6.90 15.18 5.53
N THR A 100 -7.66 16.01 4.76
CA THR A 100 -7.53 17.47 4.82
C THR A 100 -8.70 18.19 5.49
N ILE A 101 -9.86 17.53 5.70
CA ILE A 101 -11.06 18.18 6.25
C ILE A 101 -10.85 18.86 7.61
N ARG A 102 -9.88 18.41 8.40
CA ARG A 102 -9.45 19.01 9.66
C ARG A 102 -8.13 19.79 9.54
N GLY A 103 -7.62 19.97 8.31
CA GLY A 103 -6.32 20.53 7.99
C GLY A 103 -5.20 19.49 7.99
N GLY A 104 -4.26 19.64 7.04
CA GLY A 104 -3.12 18.73 6.87
C GLY A 104 -2.22 18.65 8.10
N GLU A 105 -2.03 19.75 8.84
CA GLU A 105 -1.23 19.77 10.07
C GLU A 105 -1.84 18.88 11.15
N TRP A 106 -3.17 18.90 11.32
CA TRP A 106 -3.85 18.01 12.25
C TRP A 106 -3.64 16.56 11.85
N PHE A 107 -3.85 16.25 10.55
CA PHE A 107 -3.69 14.89 10.05
C PHE A 107 -2.26 14.37 10.24
N ALA A 108 -1.24 15.16 9.89
CA ALA A 108 0.16 14.81 10.10
C ALA A 108 0.50 14.59 11.58
N SER A 109 -0.05 15.43 12.47
CA SER A 109 0.12 15.28 13.93
C SER A 109 -0.48 13.96 14.43
N GLU A 110 -1.68 13.58 13.99
CA GLU A 110 -2.32 12.33 14.38
C GLU A 110 -1.58 11.10 13.79
N CYS A 111 -1.12 11.17 12.53
CA CYS A 111 -0.25 10.15 11.94
C CYS A 111 1.01 9.92 12.79
N ASN A 112 1.67 10.99 13.20
CA ASN A 112 2.89 10.90 14.01
C ASN A 112 2.61 10.26 15.38
N LYS A 113 1.55 10.69 16.09
CA LYS A 113 1.13 10.10 17.38
C LYS A 113 0.79 8.62 17.25
N ALA A 114 0.14 8.23 16.14
CA ALA A 114 -0.22 6.84 15.87
C ALA A 114 0.96 5.98 15.37
N GLY A 115 2.13 6.60 15.08
CA GLY A 115 3.30 5.90 14.59
C GLY A 115 3.19 5.45 13.14
N VAL A 116 2.47 6.21 12.32
CA VAL A 116 2.38 6.00 10.86
C VAL A 116 3.70 6.40 10.22
N ASP A 117 4.19 5.59 9.29
CA ASP A 117 5.48 5.83 8.61
C ASP A 117 5.32 6.55 7.29
N GLY A 118 4.19 6.38 6.62
CA GLY A 118 3.95 6.97 5.31
C GLY A 118 2.47 7.12 4.99
N VAL A 119 2.19 7.92 3.97
CA VAL A 119 0.82 8.21 3.48
C VAL A 119 0.79 8.09 1.96
N ILE A 120 -0.27 7.46 1.46
CA ILE A 120 -0.67 7.48 0.05
C ILE A 120 -1.99 8.24 -0.04
N CYS A 121 -1.99 9.40 -0.70
CA CYS A 121 -3.21 10.11 -1.08
C CYS A 121 -3.45 9.87 -2.57
N VAL A 122 -4.57 9.20 -2.91
CA VAL A 122 -4.77 8.66 -4.27
C VAL A 122 -5.30 9.68 -5.27
N ASP A 123 -5.89 10.78 -4.80
CA ASP A 123 -6.62 11.77 -5.60
C ASP A 123 -6.03 13.19 -5.57
N ILE A 124 -4.89 13.42 -4.91
CA ILE A 124 -4.14 14.68 -4.99
C ILE A 124 -3.03 14.55 -6.02
N PRO A 125 -3.10 15.24 -7.16
CA PRO A 125 -1.98 15.32 -8.08
C PRO A 125 -0.84 16.16 -7.47
N PRO A 126 0.42 15.91 -7.85
CA PRO A 126 1.58 16.61 -7.27
C PRO A 126 1.47 18.13 -7.29
N GLU A 127 0.86 18.68 -8.33
CA GLU A 127 0.69 20.12 -8.52
C GLU A 127 -0.27 20.77 -7.52
N GLU A 128 -1.18 19.98 -6.94
CA GLU A 128 -2.20 20.45 -5.99
C GLU A 128 -1.85 20.07 -4.54
N ASP A 129 -0.65 19.56 -4.29
CA ASP A 129 -0.24 19.03 -2.99
C ASP A 129 0.37 20.10 -2.05
N ALA A 130 -0.18 21.29 -2.07
CA ALA A 130 0.31 22.37 -1.20
C ALA A 130 -0.12 22.19 0.28
N GLU A 131 -1.23 21.51 0.54
CA GLU A 131 -1.83 21.39 1.86
C GLU A 131 -1.33 20.16 2.64
N LEU A 132 -1.07 19.05 1.98
CA LEU A 132 -0.78 17.78 2.63
C LEU A 132 0.72 17.42 2.62
N GLY A 133 1.36 17.42 1.47
CA GLY A 133 2.74 16.93 1.32
C GLY A 133 3.77 17.71 2.16
N PRO A 134 3.77 19.07 2.18
CA PRO A 134 4.72 19.82 3.00
C PRO A 134 4.63 19.51 4.49
N VAL A 135 3.42 19.35 5.04
CA VAL A 135 3.22 19.06 6.47
C VAL A 135 3.56 17.64 6.84
N LEU A 136 3.31 16.66 5.96
CA LEU A 136 3.74 15.27 6.15
C LEU A 136 5.28 15.19 6.19
N ARG A 137 5.96 15.81 5.25
CA ARG A 137 7.44 15.85 5.22
C ARG A 137 8.01 16.52 6.47
N ALA A 138 7.42 17.65 6.90
CA ALA A 138 7.84 18.32 8.13
C ALA A 138 7.66 17.46 9.38
N ALA A 139 6.65 16.57 9.39
CA ALA A 139 6.40 15.60 10.44
C ALA A 139 7.28 14.33 10.34
N GLY A 140 8.11 14.20 9.29
CA GLY A 140 8.94 13.02 9.05
C GLY A 140 8.17 11.80 8.56
N ILE A 141 6.99 12.02 7.95
CA ILE A 141 6.12 10.99 7.36
C ILE A 141 6.39 10.94 5.87
N ASP A 142 6.68 9.74 5.35
CA ASP A 142 6.94 9.55 3.92
C ASP A 142 5.67 9.78 3.09
N LEU A 143 5.79 10.51 1.98
CA LEU A 143 4.75 10.70 1.01
C LEU A 143 4.98 9.80 -0.19
N ILE A 144 4.24 8.69 -0.24
CA ILE A 144 4.32 7.71 -1.32
C ILE A 144 3.47 8.21 -2.49
N ARG A 145 4.09 8.38 -3.65
CA ARG A 145 3.41 8.81 -4.87
C ARG A 145 3.06 7.63 -5.76
N LEU A 146 2.00 7.80 -6.53
CA LEU A 146 1.51 6.83 -7.49
C LEU A 146 2.01 7.16 -8.90
N ALA A 147 2.53 6.16 -9.60
CA ALA A 147 2.78 6.19 -11.03
C ALA A 147 1.90 5.15 -11.74
N THR A 148 1.48 5.45 -12.95
CA THR A 148 0.58 4.61 -13.75
C THR A 148 1.16 4.39 -15.15
N PRO A 149 0.60 3.52 -15.99
CA PRO A 149 1.01 3.39 -17.38
C PRO A 149 0.95 4.70 -18.17
N THR A 150 0.07 5.62 -17.79
CA THR A 150 -0.07 6.95 -18.40
C THR A 150 0.93 7.99 -17.86
N THR A 151 1.71 7.65 -16.84
CA THR A 151 2.78 8.51 -16.33
C THR A 151 3.97 8.41 -17.28
N ASP A 152 4.06 9.35 -18.23
CA ASP A 152 5.12 9.42 -19.22
C ASP A 152 6.40 10.10 -18.66
N LYS A 153 7.43 10.20 -19.52
CA LYS A 153 8.72 10.82 -19.16
C LYS A 153 8.59 12.29 -18.79
N ALA A 154 7.65 13.01 -19.39
CA ALA A 154 7.42 14.44 -19.11
C ALA A 154 6.74 14.62 -17.74
N ARG A 155 5.88 13.67 -17.35
CA ARG A 155 5.13 13.68 -16.10
C ARG A 155 5.96 13.23 -14.89
N LEU A 156 6.93 12.34 -15.08
CA LEU A 156 7.70 11.73 -14.01
C LEU A 156 8.37 12.73 -13.05
N PRO A 157 9.01 13.82 -13.51
CA PRO A 157 9.61 14.80 -12.58
C PRO A 157 8.61 15.39 -11.60
N ALA A 158 7.39 15.71 -12.05
CA ALA A 158 6.35 16.23 -11.18
C ALA A 158 5.85 15.17 -10.17
N VAL A 159 5.70 13.91 -10.60
CA VAL A 159 5.31 12.81 -9.71
C VAL A 159 6.36 12.55 -8.65
N LEU A 160 7.64 12.69 -8.99
CA LEU A 160 8.75 12.44 -8.07
C LEU A 160 9.02 13.61 -7.13
N ASP A 161 8.51 14.81 -7.43
CA ASP A 161 8.69 15.97 -6.57
C ASP A 161 8.03 15.75 -5.20
N GLY A 162 8.85 15.80 -4.17
CA GLY A 162 8.44 15.55 -2.80
C GLY A 162 8.05 14.09 -2.48
N ALA A 163 8.23 13.15 -3.41
CA ALA A 163 8.02 11.73 -3.13
C ALA A 163 9.10 11.18 -2.20
N SER A 164 8.71 10.27 -1.29
CA SER A 164 9.61 9.59 -0.38
C SER A 164 9.10 8.20 -0.02
N GLY A 165 9.89 7.42 0.73
CA GLY A 165 9.58 6.05 1.08
C GLY A 165 9.75 5.10 -0.10
N PHE A 166 8.79 5.01 -1.00
CA PHE A 166 8.85 4.27 -2.25
C PHE A 166 7.91 4.89 -3.30
N LEU A 167 8.10 4.51 -4.56
CA LEU A 167 7.18 4.85 -5.65
C LEU A 167 6.25 3.67 -5.89
N TYR A 168 4.94 3.89 -5.86
CA TYR A 168 3.96 2.84 -6.12
C TYR A 168 3.53 2.87 -7.58
N TYR A 169 3.91 1.85 -8.36
CA TYR A 169 3.44 1.67 -9.72
C TYR A 169 2.15 0.85 -9.77
N VAL A 170 1.07 1.51 -10.15
CA VAL A 170 -0.26 0.90 -10.33
C VAL A 170 -0.34 0.33 -11.73
N SER A 171 -0.05 -0.97 -11.90
CA SER A 171 -0.14 -1.64 -13.20
C SER A 171 -1.59 -1.98 -13.55
N VAL A 172 -1.98 -1.86 -14.83
CA VAL A 172 -3.31 -2.29 -15.31
C VAL A 172 -3.22 -3.74 -15.82
N ALA A 173 -2.86 -4.67 -14.95
CA ALA A 173 -2.71 -6.09 -15.31
C ALA A 173 -4.00 -6.90 -15.09
N GLY A 174 -5.16 -6.35 -15.45
CA GLY A 174 -6.48 -6.96 -15.18
C GLY A 174 -7.21 -7.55 -16.42
N ILE A 175 -6.58 -7.67 -17.59
CA ILE A 175 -7.24 -8.22 -18.78
C ILE A 175 -6.74 -9.64 -19.00
N THR A 176 -7.65 -10.59 -18.79
CA THR A 176 -7.48 -12.02 -19.06
C THR A 176 -6.95 -12.31 -20.47
N GLY A 177 -5.87 -13.09 -20.56
CA GLY A 177 -5.37 -13.65 -21.83
C GLY A 177 -4.01 -13.16 -22.32
N LEU A 178 -3.36 -12.20 -21.65
CA LEU A 178 -2.08 -11.62 -22.08
C LEU A 178 -1.06 -11.55 -20.91
N GLN A 179 -0.92 -12.61 -20.11
CA GLN A 179 0.01 -12.63 -18.97
C GLN A 179 1.46 -12.26 -19.36
N GLN A 180 1.93 -12.76 -20.48
CA GLN A 180 3.29 -12.49 -20.95
C GLN A 180 3.47 -11.04 -21.45
N ALA A 181 2.49 -10.50 -22.16
CA ALA A 181 2.50 -9.10 -22.59
C ALA A 181 2.37 -8.13 -21.40
N ALA A 182 1.58 -8.51 -20.38
CA ALA A 182 1.46 -7.74 -19.15
C ALA A 182 2.77 -7.72 -18.36
N GLN A 183 3.51 -8.84 -18.29
CA GLN A 183 4.81 -8.91 -17.62
C GLN A 183 5.84 -8.02 -18.32
N THR A 184 6.00 -8.12 -19.63
CA THR A 184 6.91 -7.27 -20.40
C THR A 184 6.62 -5.77 -20.19
N SER A 185 5.34 -5.40 -20.14
CA SER A 185 4.92 -4.01 -19.88
C SER A 185 5.31 -3.55 -18.46
N ILE A 186 5.25 -4.44 -17.47
CA ILE A 186 5.71 -4.15 -16.09
C ILE A 186 7.23 -3.98 -16.07
N ASP A 187 7.98 -4.89 -16.71
CA ASP A 187 9.44 -4.85 -16.75
C ASP A 187 9.94 -3.55 -17.37
N GLU A 188 9.37 -3.14 -18.51
CA GLU A 188 9.69 -1.87 -19.18
C GLU A 188 9.33 -0.66 -18.30
N ALA A 189 8.17 -0.70 -17.64
CA ALA A 189 7.74 0.40 -16.77
C ALA A 189 8.67 0.54 -15.57
N VAL A 190 9.00 -0.56 -14.88
CA VAL A 190 9.90 -0.54 -13.71
C VAL A 190 11.30 -0.05 -14.12
N ALA A 191 11.85 -0.56 -15.24
CA ALA A 191 13.15 -0.10 -15.74
C ALA A 191 13.13 1.41 -16.05
N ARG A 192 12.05 1.89 -16.69
CA ARG A 192 11.85 3.32 -16.95
C ARG A 192 11.82 4.12 -15.65
N LEU A 193 11.01 3.73 -14.66
CA LEU A 193 10.88 4.45 -13.39
C LEU A 193 12.23 4.51 -12.66
N LYS A 194 12.93 3.40 -12.56
CA LYS A 194 14.27 3.32 -11.92
C LYS A 194 15.34 4.15 -12.62
N SER A 195 15.15 4.53 -13.88
CA SER A 195 16.05 5.46 -14.56
C SER A 195 15.87 6.92 -14.17
N TYR A 196 14.81 7.26 -13.41
CA TYR A 196 14.50 8.62 -12.96
C TYR A 196 14.58 8.80 -11.43
N THR A 197 14.66 7.72 -10.66
CA THR A 197 14.67 7.81 -9.20
C THR A 197 15.42 6.65 -8.56
N ASP A 198 16.06 6.93 -7.43
CA ASP A 198 16.65 5.92 -6.53
C ASP A 198 15.65 5.37 -5.51
N LEU A 199 14.40 5.89 -5.49
CA LEU A 199 13.35 5.35 -4.64
C LEU A 199 13.05 3.90 -5.04
N PRO A 200 12.81 3.01 -4.06
CA PRO A 200 12.30 1.67 -4.37
C PRO A 200 10.99 1.76 -5.16
N VAL A 201 10.81 0.87 -6.14
CA VAL A 201 9.59 0.79 -6.94
C VAL A 201 8.81 -0.45 -6.51
N ALA A 202 7.62 -0.24 -5.94
CA ALA A 202 6.68 -1.30 -5.61
C ALA A 202 5.59 -1.37 -6.69
N VAL A 203 5.26 -2.59 -7.13
CA VAL A 203 4.27 -2.83 -8.20
C VAL A 203 3.07 -3.53 -7.63
N GLY A 204 1.89 -3.01 -7.92
CA GLY A 204 0.62 -3.58 -7.49
C GLY A 204 -0.45 -3.44 -8.55
N PHE A 205 -1.61 -3.90 -8.21
CA PHE A 205 -2.84 -4.01 -8.95
C PHE A 205 -3.04 -5.36 -9.62
N GLY A 206 -3.96 -6.14 -9.05
CA GLY A 206 -4.40 -7.42 -9.62
C GLY A 206 -3.50 -8.63 -9.30
N VAL A 207 -2.53 -8.51 -8.42
CA VAL A 207 -1.73 -9.65 -7.96
C VAL A 207 -2.58 -10.56 -7.09
N ARG A 208 -2.73 -11.82 -7.53
CA ARG A 208 -3.62 -12.81 -6.91
C ARG A 208 -2.95 -14.16 -6.62
N THR A 209 -1.81 -14.43 -7.23
CA THR A 209 -1.16 -15.74 -7.07
C THR A 209 0.31 -15.59 -6.68
N PRO A 210 0.88 -16.60 -5.99
CA PRO A 210 2.30 -16.63 -5.68
C PRO A 210 3.21 -16.49 -6.90
N GLU A 211 2.80 -17.06 -8.06
CA GLU A 211 3.55 -16.99 -9.31
C GLU A 211 3.58 -15.55 -9.86
N GLN A 212 2.45 -14.84 -9.79
CA GLN A 212 2.41 -13.43 -10.19
C GLN A 212 3.30 -12.57 -9.28
N ALA A 213 3.24 -12.81 -7.96
CA ALA A 213 4.10 -12.12 -7.01
C ALA A 213 5.60 -12.41 -7.26
N ALA A 214 5.95 -13.66 -7.56
CA ALA A 214 7.32 -14.05 -7.90
C ALA A 214 7.82 -13.34 -9.16
N ASN A 215 7.00 -13.28 -10.21
CA ASN A 215 7.37 -12.64 -11.48
C ASN A 215 7.63 -11.14 -11.28
N ILE A 216 6.77 -10.44 -10.54
CA ILE A 216 6.99 -9.01 -10.23
C ILE A 216 8.25 -8.81 -9.37
N ALA A 217 8.49 -9.70 -8.40
CA ALA A 217 9.65 -9.63 -7.51
C ALA A 217 11.02 -9.76 -8.23
N GLN A 218 11.04 -10.27 -9.46
CA GLN A 218 12.28 -10.34 -10.26
C GLN A 218 12.75 -8.96 -10.71
N VAL A 219 11.86 -8.02 -10.93
CA VAL A 219 12.15 -6.69 -11.52
C VAL A 219 11.88 -5.53 -10.57
N ALA A 220 10.89 -5.64 -9.69
CA ALA A 220 10.48 -4.59 -8.75
C ALA A 220 11.14 -4.77 -7.38
N ASP A 221 11.19 -3.68 -6.60
CA ASP A 221 11.70 -3.69 -5.22
C ASP A 221 10.61 -4.06 -4.22
N GLY A 222 9.34 -4.00 -4.64
CA GLY A 222 8.20 -4.43 -3.84
C GLY A 222 7.05 -4.97 -4.68
N VAL A 223 6.25 -5.83 -4.05
CA VAL A 223 5.02 -6.40 -4.60
C VAL A 223 3.87 -6.01 -3.70
N VAL A 224 2.85 -5.33 -4.24
CA VAL A 224 1.68 -4.88 -3.48
C VAL A 224 0.48 -5.79 -3.76
N VAL A 225 -0.14 -6.28 -2.70
CA VAL A 225 -1.31 -7.17 -2.74
C VAL A 225 -2.42 -6.60 -1.87
N GLY A 226 -3.55 -6.28 -2.48
CA GLY A 226 -4.71 -5.69 -1.80
C GLY A 226 -5.98 -6.49 -2.01
N SER A 227 -6.60 -6.39 -3.19
CA SER A 227 -7.94 -6.93 -3.45
C SER A 227 -8.13 -8.39 -3.03
N ALA A 228 -7.13 -9.24 -3.23
CA ALA A 228 -7.20 -10.65 -2.82
C ALA A 228 -7.28 -10.81 -1.29
N LEU A 229 -6.59 -9.97 -0.52
CA LEU A 229 -6.66 -9.96 0.95
C LEU A 229 -8.01 -9.44 1.43
N VAL A 230 -8.50 -8.36 0.84
CA VAL A 230 -9.82 -7.79 1.15
C VAL A 230 -10.95 -8.79 0.84
N GLU A 231 -10.85 -9.54 -0.26
CA GLU A 231 -11.79 -10.62 -0.60
C GLU A 231 -11.74 -11.78 0.42
N LEU A 232 -10.56 -12.10 0.98
CA LEU A 232 -10.45 -13.09 2.07
C LEU A 232 -11.14 -12.58 3.33
N VAL A 233 -10.97 -11.31 3.69
CA VAL A 233 -11.70 -10.70 4.81
C VAL A 233 -13.20 -10.78 4.58
N ALA A 234 -13.69 -10.39 3.39
CA ALA A 234 -15.11 -10.46 3.04
C ALA A 234 -15.68 -11.89 3.16
N ARG A 235 -14.91 -12.89 2.74
CA ARG A 235 -15.33 -14.31 2.73
C ARG A 235 -15.37 -14.94 4.12
N HIS A 236 -14.43 -14.57 5.00
CA HIS A 236 -14.24 -15.21 6.30
C HIS A 236 -14.70 -14.36 7.50
N GLY A 237 -15.00 -13.07 7.28
CA GLY A 237 -15.44 -12.16 8.35
C GLY A 237 -14.45 -12.10 9.51
N SER A 238 -14.93 -12.26 10.73
CA SER A 238 -14.10 -12.25 11.95
C SER A 238 -13.09 -13.38 12.05
N ASN A 239 -13.19 -14.42 11.20
CA ASN A 239 -12.29 -15.57 11.19
C ASN A 239 -11.24 -15.50 10.06
N ALA A 240 -11.02 -14.33 9.47
CA ALA A 240 -10.14 -14.16 8.31
C ALA A 240 -8.64 -14.33 8.63
N ALA A 241 -8.22 -14.10 9.88
CA ALA A 241 -6.81 -14.04 10.27
C ALA A 241 -5.99 -15.26 9.82
N GLY A 242 -6.47 -16.49 10.06
CA GLY A 242 -5.76 -17.71 9.65
C GLY A 242 -5.62 -17.86 8.13
N ALA A 243 -6.66 -17.48 7.38
CA ALA A 243 -6.62 -17.51 5.91
C ALA A 243 -5.67 -16.44 5.36
N LEU A 244 -5.66 -15.24 5.93
CA LEU A 244 -4.75 -14.16 5.60
C LEU A 244 -3.30 -14.55 5.83
N GLN A 245 -2.97 -15.09 7.02
CA GLN A 245 -1.62 -15.52 7.37
C GLN A 245 -1.10 -16.55 6.37
N ASN A 246 -1.88 -17.60 6.08
CA ASN A 246 -1.47 -18.66 5.15
C ASN A 246 -1.26 -18.13 3.73
N TYR A 247 -2.16 -17.26 3.26
CA TYR A 247 -2.05 -16.69 1.92
C TYR A 247 -0.84 -15.76 1.81
N VAL A 248 -0.62 -14.86 2.79
CA VAL A 248 0.56 -13.98 2.81
C VAL A 248 1.85 -14.79 2.90
N ALA A 249 1.90 -15.87 3.69
CA ALA A 249 3.06 -16.75 3.77
C ALA A 249 3.39 -17.42 2.42
N SER A 250 2.36 -17.82 1.65
CA SER A 250 2.56 -18.38 0.31
C SER A 250 3.15 -17.36 -0.68
N LEU A 251 2.65 -16.12 -0.65
CA LEU A 251 3.19 -15.01 -1.45
C LEU A 251 4.64 -14.69 -1.07
N LYS A 252 4.90 -14.57 0.25
CA LYS A 252 6.24 -14.29 0.76
C LYS A 252 7.25 -15.35 0.37
N HIS A 253 6.87 -16.61 0.48
CA HIS A 253 7.72 -17.73 0.05
C HIS A 253 8.11 -17.62 -1.43
N ALA A 254 7.15 -17.34 -2.30
CA ALA A 254 7.38 -17.20 -3.73
C ALA A 254 8.28 -16.00 -4.07
N ILE A 255 8.06 -14.84 -3.43
CA ILE A 255 8.88 -13.64 -3.59
C ILE A 255 10.34 -13.90 -3.17
N VAL A 256 10.56 -14.55 -2.03
CA VAL A 256 11.91 -14.86 -1.54
C VAL A 256 12.62 -15.85 -2.46
N ALA A 257 11.91 -16.84 -3.00
CA ALA A 257 12.46 -17.82 -3.92
C ALA A 257 12.86 -17.20 -5.27
N ALA A 258 12.10 -16.21 -5.77
CA ALA A 258 12.32 -15.58 -7.07
C ALA A 258 13.67 -14.85 -7.20
N ARG A 259 14.22 -14.30 -6.10
CA ARG A 259 15.52 -13.59 -6.12
C ARG A 259 16.75 -14.47 -5.83
N LYS A 260 16.54 -15.75 -5.55
CA LYS A 260 17.63 -16.72 -5.38
C LYS A 260 18.04 -17.41 -6.67
N ALA A 261 17.28 -17.22 -7.73
CA ALA A 261 17.55 -17.76 -9.07
C ALA A 261 18.29 -16.74 -9.93
#